data_6bb873103aa31e15f331f2089268b7a1
#
_entry.id   6bb873103aa31e15f331f2089268b7a1
#
_cell.length_a   1.000
_cell.length_b   1.000
_cell.length_c   1.000
_cell.angle_alpha   90.00
_cell.angle_beta   90.00
_cell.angle_gamma   90.00
#
_symmetry.space_group_name_H-M   'P 1'
#
loop_
_entity.id
_entity.type
_entity.pdbx_description
1 polymer ?
#
loop_
_entity_poly.entity_id
_entity_poly.type
_entity_poly.pdbx_seq_one_letter_code
_entity_poly.pdbx_strand_id
1 'polypeptide(L)'
;MRVRKVLWSNTEEPILVIMALLILIGTINVFSSSYVLAMEDYQDPYYFFKRHLIWLFLGTVLCAAFARMNYARLRNAPATWSAAGIISVLLLAVLFVGVEINGAKRWITFSGFSLQPAEYAKLISIILCTKAFAYQVRKGKKITLLHPILGLLVFYFFLIFTAV
;
A
#
# COMPACT_ATOMS: atom_id res chain seq x y z
N MET A 1 13.16 25.60 -33.33
CA MET A 1 13.42 24.35 -32.59
C MET A 1 12.15 23.51 -32.55
N ARG A 2 12.07 22.43 -33.36
CA ARG A 2 10.92 21.51 -33.32
C ARG A 2 11.09 20.64 -32.07
N VAL A 3 10.27 20.87 -31.05
CA VAL A 3 10.14 19.98 -29.93
C VAL A 3 9.67 18.62 -30.51
N ARG A 4 10.51 17.58 -30.41
CA ARG A 4 10.12 16.21 -30.72
C ARG A 4 8.84 15.93 -29.94
N LYS A 5 7.74 15.62 -30.62
CA LYS A 5 6.57 15.03 -29.99
C LYS A 5 7.06 13.82 -29.23
N VAL A 6 7.05 13.89 -27.91
CA VAL A 6 7.28 12.74 -27.04
C VAL A 6 6.22 11.71 -27.43
N LEU A 7 6.61 10.47 -27.60
CA LEU A 7 5.77 9.34 -28.06
C LEU A 7 4.48 9.14 -27.22
N TRP A 8 4.37 9.83 -26.09
CA TRP A 8 3.28 9.74 -25.14
C TRP A 8 2.64 11.12 -24.95
N SER A 9 1.40 11.26 -25.34
CA SER A 9 0.70 12.57 -25.26
C SER A 9 0.31 12.94 -23.83
N ASN A 10 0.16 11.94 -22.93
CA ASN A 10 -0.21 12.10 -21.53
C ASN A 10 0.81 11.39 -20.64
N THR A 11 1.11 11.98 -19.48
CA THR A 11 2.06 11.41 -18.50
C THR A 11 1.54 10.11 -17.85
N GLU A 12 0.24 9.87 -17.92
CA GLU A 12 -0.42 8.72 -17.30
C GLU A 12 -0.21 7.42 -18.09
N GLU A 13 -0.16 7.50 -19.41
CA GLU A 13 -0.02 6.32 -20.29
C GLU A 13 1.26 5.51 -20.02
N PRO A 14 2.46 6.12 -19.96
CA PRO A 14 3.68 5.36 -19.68
C PRO A 14 3.68 4.69 -18.30
N ILE A 15 3.06 5.31 -17.31
CA ILE A 15 2.94 4.72 -15.98
C ILE A 15 2.08 3.46 -16.03
N LEU A 16 0.95 3.49 -16.72
CA LEU A 16 0.06 2.33 -16.88
C LEU A 16 0.74 1.19 -17.64
N VAL A 17 1.50 1.50 -18.69
CA VAL A 17 2.25 0.49 -19.44
C VAL A 17 3.33 -0.16 -18.58
N ILE A 18 4.12 0.64 -17.84
CA ILE A 18 5.13 0.11 -16.94
C ILE A 18 4.49 -0.76 -15.84
N MET A 19 3.38 -0.32 -15.26
CA MET A 19 2.63 -1.12 -14.29
C MET A 19 2.18 -2.45 -14.87
N ALA A 20 1.61 -2.45 -16.08
CA ALA A 20 1.16 -3.66 -16.76
C ALA A 20 2.32 -4.64 -17.00
N LEU A 21 3.47 -4.14 -17.46
CA LEU A 21 4.67 -4.95 -17.67
C LEU A 21 5.19 -5.54 -16.35
N LEU A 22 5.24 -4.75 -15.28
CA LEU A 22 5.67 -5.24 -13.96
C LEU A 22 4.71 -6.30 -13.40
N ILE A 23 3.41 -6.13 -13.57
CA ILE A 23 2.40 -7.12 -13.17
C ILE A 23 2.60 -8.41 -13.96
N LEU A 24 2.84 -8.33 -15.26
CA LEU A 24 3.04 -9.49 -16.12
C LEU A 24 4.30 -10.27 -15.70
N ILE A 25 5.43 -9.57 -15.53
CA ILE A 25 6.68 -10.17 -15.07
C ILE A 25 6.50 -10.78 -13.66
N GLY A 26 5.84 -10.05 -12.75
CA GLY A 26 5.56 -10.53 -11.39
C GLY A 26 4.69 -11.79 -11.40
N THR A 27 3.69 -11.85 -12.25
CA THR A 27 2.80 -13.02 -12.39
C THR A 27 3.56 -14.25 -12.88
N ILE A 28 4.46 -14.07 -13.87
CA ILE A 28 5.32 -15.17 -14.36
C ILE A 28 6.26 -15.63 -13.25
N ASN A 29 6.86 -14.71 -12.51
CA ASN A 29 7.76 -15.04 -11.40
C ASN A 29 7.04 -15.80 -10.29
N VAL A 30 5.83 -15.39 -9.91
CA VAL A 30 5.02 -16.11 -8.92
C VAL A 30 4.75 -17.53 -9.36
N PHE A 31 4.36 -17.73 -10.61
CA PHE A 31 4.13 -19.08 -11.14
C PHE A 31 5.40 -19.92 -11.10
N SER A 32 6.52 -19.39 -11.61
CA SER A 32 7.80 -20.12 -11.67
C SER A 32 8.33 -20.50 -10.29
N SER A 33 8.28 -19.57 -9.33
CA SER A 33 8.83 -19.80 -7.98
C SER A 33 7.95 -20.68 -7.09
N SER A 34 6.62 -20.65 -7.30
CA SER A 34 5.68 -21.37 -6.45
C SER A 34 5.31 -22.77 -6.99
N TYR A 35 5.71 -23.12 -8.20
CA TYR A 35 5.33 -24.38 -8.87
C TYR A 35 5.70 -25.62 -8.05
N VAL A 36 6.97 -25.71 -7.61
CA VAL A 36 7.49 -26.86 -6.85
C VAL A 36 6.81 -26.95 -5.48
N LEU A 37 6.76 -25.84 -4.74
CA LEU A 37 6.12 -25.77 -3.43
C LEU A 37 4.62 -26.12 -3.49
N ALA A 38 3.92 -25.67 -4.54
CA ALA A 38 2.51 -25.96 -4.72
C ALA A 38 2.28 -27.46 -4.99
N MET A 39 3.21 -28.09 -5.69
CA MET A 39 3.13 -29.53 -5.98
C MET A 39 3.39 -30.37 -4.73
N GLU A 40 4.38 -29.98 -3.91
CA GLU A 40 4.74 -30.68 -2.66
C GLU A 40 3.66 -30.54 -1.59
N ASP A 41 3.15 -29.31 -1.34
CA ASP A 41 2.24 -29.02 -0.22
C ASP A 41 0.77 -29.31 -0.56
N TYR A 42 0.34 -29.06 -1.81
CA TYR A 42 -1.08 -29.08 -2.21
C TYR A 42 -1.40 -30.06 -3.34
N GLN A 43 -0.41 -30.73 -3.93
CA GLN A 43 -0.56 -31.62 -5.09
C GLN A 43 -1.27 -30.94 -6.30
N ASP A 44 -1.32 -29.61 -6.32
CA ASP A 44 -1.84 -28.78 -7.41
C ASP A 44 -0.81 -27.71 -7.76
N PRO A 45 -0.06 -27.83 -8.87
CA PRO A 45 0.99 -26.87 -9.24
C PRO A 45 0.46 -25.45 -9.50
N TYR A 46 -0.84 -25.30 -9.72
CA TYR A 46 -1.49 -24.03 -9.98
C TYR A 46 -2.14 -23.40 -8.74
N TYR A 47 -2.03 -24.00 -7.56
CA TYR A 47 -2.70 -23.54 -6.36
C TYR A 47 -2.39 -22.06 -6.04
N PHE A 48 -1.12 -21.70 -5.90
CA PHE A 48 -0.71 -20.32 -5.61
C PHE A 48 -0.97 -19.37 -6.79
N PHE A 49 -0.81 -19.87 -8.02
CA PHE A 49 -1.08 -19.07 -9.22
C PHE A 49 -2.56 -18.68 -9.34
N LYS A 50 -3.49 -19.61 -9.13
CA LYS A 50 -4.94 -19.32 -9.11
C LYS A 50 -5.27 -18.26 -8.05
N ARG A 51 -4.71 -18.43 -6.85
CA ARG A 51 -4.90 -17.48 -5.75
C ARG A 51 -4.32 -16.09 -6.09
N HIS A 52 -3.14 -16.03 -6.71
CA HIS A 52 -2.54 -14.79 -7.19
C HIS A 52 -3.44 -14.08 -8.22
N LEU A 53 -3.99 -14.80 -9.19
CA LEU A 53 -4.88 -14.22 -10.19
C LEU A 53 -6.16 -13.63 -9.58
N ILE A 54 -6.76 -14.32 -8.59
CA ILE A 54 -7.93 -13.80 -7.87
C ILE A 54 -7.60 -12.47 -7.19
N TRP A 55 -6.48 -12.40 -6.48
CA TRP A 55 -6.04 -11.16 -5.81
C TRP A 55 -5.66 -10.05 -6.80
N LEU A 56 -5.05 -10.41 -7.90
CA LEU A 56 -4.71 -9.47 -8.98
C LEU A 56 -5.98 -8.87 -9.61
N PHE A 57 -6.98 -9.71 -9.89
CA PHE A 57 -8.27 -9.25 -10.40
C PHE A 57 -8.96 -8.32 -9.41
N LEU A 58 -9.05 -8.71 -8.13
CA LEU A 58 -9.65 -7.89 -7.08
C LEU A 58 -8.91 -6.55 -6.92
N GLY A 59 -7.58 -6.58 -6.91
CA GLY A 59 -6.73 -5.39 -6.85
C GLY A 59 -6.94 -4.46 -8.04
N THR A 60 -7.07 -5.00 -9.25
CA THR A 60 -7.34 -4.23 -10.46
C THR A 60 -8.71 -3.55 -10.41
N VAL A 61 -9.74 -4.27 -9.95
CA VAL A 61 -11.09 -3.71 -9.77
C VAL A 61 -11.08 -2.58 -8.73
N LEU A 62 -10.42 -2.78 -7.60
CA LEU A 62 -10.26 -1.74 -6.57
C LEU A 62 -9.49 -0.54 -7.10
N CYS A 63 -8.39 -0.76 -7.82
CA CYS A 63 -7.63 0.32 -8.46
C CYS A 63 -8.51 1.15 -9.41
N ALA A 64 -9.29 0.50 -10.28
CA ALA A 64 -10.21 1.17 -11.18
C ALA A 64 -11.32 1.94 -10.44
N ALA A 65 -11.82 1.41 -9.33
CA ALA A 65 -12.80 2.08 -8.48
C ALA A 65 -12.20 3.34 -7.83
N PHE A 66 -11.00 3.25 -7.26
CA PHE A 66 -10.29 4.40 -6.68
C PHE A 66 -9.90 5.44 -7.73
N ALA A 67 -9.51 5.03 -8.93
CA ALA A 67 -9.19 5.95 -10.04
C ALA A 67 -10.39 6.81 -10.45
N ARG A 68 -11.61 6.28 -10.31
CA ARG A 68 -12.86 7.02 -10.57
C ARG A 68 -13.37 7.84 -9.38
N MET A 69 -12.80 7.63 -8.21
CA MET A 69 -13.23 8.31 -6.99
C MET A 69 -12.71 9.74 -6.93
N ASN A 70 -13.56 10.69 -6.57
CA ASN A 70 -13.11 12.06 -6.37
C ASN A 70 -12.23 12.15 -5.12
N TYR A 71 -10.92 12.36 -5.32
CA TYR A 71 -9.92 12.49 -4.26
C TYR A 71 -10.20 13.66 -3.28
N ALA A 72 -11.04 14.65 -3.69
CA ALA A 72 -11.46 15.71 -2.80
C ALA A 72 -12.21 15.18 -1.55
N ARG A 73 -12.80 13.98 -1.62
CA ARG A 73 -13.43 13.32 -0.48
C ARG A 73 -12.38 12.88 0.56
N LEU A 74 -11.18 12.49 0.14
CA LEU A 74 -10.07 12.15 1.04
C LEU A 74 -9.54 13.39 1.80
N ARG A 75 -9.84 14.60 1.30
CA ARG A 75 -9.49 15.84 1.98
C ARG A 75 -10.33 16.08 3.25
N ASN A 76 -11.48 15.45 3.38
CA ASN A 76 -12.34 15.60 4.55
C ASN A 76 -11.60 15.09 5.81
N ALA A 77 -11.47 15.96 6.80
CA ALA A 77 -10.70 15.67 8.00
C ALA A 77 -11.15 14.41 8.76
N PRO A 78 -12.45 14.13 8.99
CA PRO A 78 -12.86 13.00 9.81
C PRO A 78 -12.46 11.65 9.22
N ALA A 79 -12.63 11.45 7.90
CA ALA A 79 -12.30 10.16 7.25
C ALA A 79 -10.80 9.81 7.32
N THR A 80 -9.92 10.81 7.19
CA THR A 80 -8.48 10.57 7.27
C THR A 80 -8.03 10.28 8.70
N TRP A 81 -8.59 10.99 9.68
CA TRP A 81 -8.27 10.76 11.09
C TRP A 81 -8.81 9.43 11.61
N SER A 82 -10.02 9.02 11.20
CA SER A 82 -10.53 7.68 11.53
C SER A 82 -9.68 6.57 10.93
N ALA A 83 -9.28 6.71 9.67
CA ALA A 83 -8.37 5.75 9.04
C ALA A 83 -7.01 5.69 9.76
N ALA A 84 -6.43 6.84 10.14
CA ALA A 84 -5.21 6.89 10.93
C ALA A 84 -5.37 6.20 12.29
N GLY A 85 -6.48 6.41 12.97
CA GLY A 85 -6.82 5.75 14.24
C GLY A 85 -6.91 4.23 14.09
N ILE A 86 -7.65 3.75 13.10
CA ILE A 86 -7.80 2.31 12.82
C ILE A 86 -6.43 1.67 12.54
N ILE A 87 -5.60 2.29 11.70
CA ILE A 87 -4.27 1.76 11.38
C ILE A 87 -3.35 1.78 12.61
N SER A 88 -3.43 2.81 13.46
CA SER A 88 -2.67 2.85 14.73
C SER A 88 -3.06 1.69 15.65
N VAL A 89 -4.34 1.40 15.77
CA VAL A 89 -4.83 0.25 16.56
C VAL A 89 -4.36 -1.07 15.95
N LEU A 90 -4.41 -1.22 14.63
CA LEU A 90 -3.93 -2.43 13.95
C LEU A 90 -2.42 -2.63 14.10
N LEU A 91 -1.62 -1.55 14.04
CA LEU A 91 -0.17 -1.62 14.29
C LEU A 91 0.14 -2.03 15.74
N LEU A 92 -0.60 -1.51 16.72
CA LEU A 92 -0.46 -1.93 18.10
C LEU A 92 -0.91 -3.38 18.28
N ALA A 93 -2.03 -3.78 17.67
CA ALA A 93 -2.52 -5.14 17.76
C ALA A 93 -1.50 -6.16 17.19
N VAL A 94 -0.80 -5.82 16.13
CA VAL A 94 0.21 -6.71 15.53
C VAL A 94 1.34 -7.06 16.51
N LEU A 95 1.72 -6.16 17.42
CA LEU A 95 2.75 -6.42 18.42
C LEU A 95 2.34 -7.52 19.42
N PHE A 96 1.03 -7.63 19.69
CA PHE A 96 0.49 -8.59 20.67
C PHE A 96 -0.02 -9.88 20.03
N VAL A 97 -0.69 -9.77 18.87
CA VAL A 97 -1.40 -10.87 18.21
C VAL A 97 -0.73 -11.29 16.89
N GLY A 98 0.32 -10.56 16.47
CA GLY A 98 1.02 -10.82 15.22
C GLY A 98 1.66 -12.20 15.17
N VAL A 99 1.54 -12.86 14.02
CA VAL A 99 2.24 -14.11 13.73
C VAL A 99 3.68 -13.79 13.37
N GLU A 100 4.61 -14.52 13.98
CA GLU A 100 6.03 -14.40 13.69
C GLU A 100 6.36 -15.14 12.39
N ILE A 101 6.84 -14.39 11.40
CA ILE A 101 7.31 -14.91 10.13
C ILE A 101 8.71 -14.36 9.89
N ASN A 102 9.68 -15.23 9.72
CA ASN A 102 11.10 -14.87 9.54
C ASN A 102 11.67 -14.00 10.69
N GLY A 103 11.32 -14.33 11.94
CA GLY A 103 11.83 -13.64 13.12
C GLY A 103 11.15 -12.32 13.47
N ALA A 104 10.07 -11.93 12.78
CA ALA A 104 9.38 -10.67 13.01
C ALA A 104 7.85 -10.82 13.05
N LYS A 105 7.21 -10.16 14.01
CA LYS A 105 5.74 -10.13 14.17
C LYS A 105 5.13 -9.01 13.34
N ARG A 106 4.89 -9.25 12.06
CA ARG A 106 4.41 -8.22 11.10
C ARG A 106 3.05 -8.51 10.50
N TRP A 107 2.54 -9.74 10.68
CA TRP A 107 1.38 -10.23 9.99
C TRP A 107 0.25 -10.55 10.97
N ILE A 108 -0.96 -10.11 10.63
CA ILE A 108 -2.20 -10.61 11.24
C ILE A 108 -2.79 -11.61 10.28
N THR A 109 -2.84 -12.88 10.69
CA THR A 109 -3.38 -13.95 9.87
C THR A 109 -4.75 -14.35 10.41
N PHE A 110 -5.76 -14.32 9.56
CA PHE A 110 -7.11 -14.72 9.91
C PHE A 110 -7.70 -15.61 8.81
N SER A 111 -8.02 -16.85 9.15
CA SER A 111 -8.69 -17.81 8.24
C SER A 111 -8.06 -17.91 6.84
N GLY A 112 -6.71 -17.97 6.75
CA GLY A 112 -6.01 -18.05 5.47
C GLY A 112 -5.79 -16.71 4.74
N PHE A 113 -6.19 -15.61 5.36
CA PHE A 113 -5.93 -14.25 4.91
C PHE A 113 -4.84 -13.63 5.78
N SER A 114 -3.77 -13.13 5.17
CA SER A 114 -2.69 -12.46 5.87
C SER A 114 -2.68 -10.98 5.52
N LEU A 115 -2.75 -10.12 6.55
CA LEU A 115 -2.75 -8.68 6.40
C LEU A 115 -1.53 -8.12 7.12
N GLN A 116 -0.80 -7.23 6.44
CA GLN A 116 0.32 -6.50 7.02
C GLN A 116 -0.08 -5.04 7.27
N PRO A 117 -0.36 -4.63 8.51
CA PRO A 117 -0.82 -3.27 8.82
C PRO A 117 0.17 -2.18 8.42
N ALA A 118 1.48 -2.48 8.41
CA ALA A 118 2.53 -1.56 8.02
C ALA A 118 2.38 -1.04 6.56
N GLU A 119 1.85 -1.84 5.64
CA GLU A 119 1.61 -1.41 4.25
C GLU A 119 0.53 -0.32 4.18
N TYR A 120 -0.53 -0.48 4.96
CA TYR A 120 -1.60 0.52 5.05
C TYR A 120 -1.15 1.79 5.80
N ALA A 121 -0.27 1.63 6.79
CA ALA A 121 0.32 2.77 7.50
C ALA A 121 1.13 3.67 6.55
N LYS A 122 1.86 3.11 5.60
CA LYS A 122 2.56 3.88 4.57
C LYS A 122 1.61 4.76 3.75
N LEU A 123 0.49 4.19 3.28
CA LEU A 123 -0.50 4.93 2.50
C LEU A 123 -1.13 6.08 3.31
N ILE A 124 -1.53 5.81 4.56
CA ILE A 124 -2.11 6.84 5.44
C ILE A 124 -1.08 7.92 5.76
N SER A 125 0.18 7.56 5.95
CA SER A 125 1.27 8.52 6.18
C SER A 125 1.43 9.50 5.01
N ILE A 126 1.36 9.02 3.77
CA ILE A 126 1.42 9.87 2.57
C ILE A 126 0.24 10.85 2.55
N ILE A 127 -0.98 10.39 2.83
CA ILE A 127 -2.17 11.22 2.86
C ILE A 127 -2.07 12.29 3.96
N LEU A 128 -1.61 11.93 5.15
CA LEU A 128 -1.44 12.83 6.28
C LEU A 128 -0.37 13.89 6.00
N CYS A 129 0.79 13.50 5.45
CA CYS A 129 1.83 14.43 5.01
C CYS A 129 1.28 15.43 4.00
N THR A 130 0.61 14.96 2.96
CA THR A 130 0.03 15.81 1.91
C THR A 130 -0.96 16.82 2.51
N LYS A 131 -1.79 16.40 3.46
CA LYS A 131 -2.73 17.31 4.17
C LYS A 131 -2.00 18.35 5.00
N ALA A 132 -0.94 17.96 5.73
CA ALA A 132 -0.14 18.88 6.53
C ALA A 132 0.50 19.96 5.66
N PHE A 133 1.13 19.55 4.57
CA PHE A 133 1.76 20.48 3.64
C PHE A 133 0.74 21.43 3.00
N ALA A 134 -0.37 20.88 2.48
CA ALA A 134 -1.43 21.69 1.88
C ALA A 134 -2.03 22.71 2.86
N TYR A 135 -2.20 22.34 4.12
CA TYR A 135 -2.68 23.24 5.16
C TYR A 135 -1.70 24.38 5.44
N GLN A 136 -0.40 24.09 5.55
CA GLN A 136 0.63 25.10 5.82
C GLN A 136 0.80 26.06 4.65
N VAL A 137 0.85 25.56 3.43
CA VAL A 137 0.93 26.37 2.20
C VAL A 137 -0.27 27.34 2.11
N ARG A 138 -1.50 26.84 2.39
CA ARG A 138 -2.69 27.70 2.37
C ARG A 138 -2.70 28.80 3.43
N LYS A 139 -2.03 28.59 4.56
CA LYS A 139 -1.90 29.58 5.63
C LYS A 139 -0.69 30.52 5.49
N GLY A 140 0.10 30.37 4.43
CA GLY A 140 1.32 31.15 4.24
C GLY A 140 2.37 30.94 5.33
N LYS A 141 2.24 29.86 6.12
CA LYS A 141 3.19 29.53 7.18
C LYS A 141 4.36 28.74 6.60
N LYS A 142 5.57 29.05 7.09
CA LYS A 142 6.75 28.23 6.79
C LYS A 142 6.49 26.79 7.25
N ILE A 143 6.94 25.82 6.46
CA ILE A 143 6.85 24.40 6.78
C ILE A 143 7.67 24.15 8.04
N THR A 144 6.99 23.96 9.17
CA THR A 144 7.65 23.72 10.45
C THR A 144 7.61 22.22 10.73
N LEU A 145 8.77 21.65 11.05
CA LEU A 145 8.92 20.23 11.41
C LEU A 145 8.14 19.84 12.70
N LEU A 146 7.72 20.83 13.50
CA LEU A 146 6.94 20.61 14.74
C LEU A 146 5.42 20.46 14.52
N HIS A 147 4.97 20.02 13.37
CA HIS A 147 3.54 19.77 13.17
C HIS A 147 3.13 18.46 13.84
N PRO A 148 1.94 18.36 14.51
CA PRO A 148 1.49 17.15 15.21
C PRO A 148 1.43 15.91 14.31
N ILE A 149 1.27 16.08 12.99
CA ILE A 149 1.32 15.00 12.02
C ILE A 149 2.73 14.40 11.93
N LEU A 150 3.80 15.16 12.14
CA LEU A 150 5.15 14.63 12.18
C LEU A 150 5.34 13.68 13.37
N GLY A 151 4.77 14.01 14.54
CA GLY A 151 4.77 13.13 15.71
C GLY A 151 4.10 11.80 15.42
N LEU A 152 2.97 11.82 14.70
CA LEU A 152 2.27 10.59 14.27
C LEU A 152 3.11 9.77 13.28
N LEU A 153 3.84 10.42 12.37
CA LEU A 153 4.72 9.74 11.42
C LEU A 153 5.91 9.09 12.13
N VAL A 154 6.52 9.79 13.10
CA VAL A 154 7.58 9.22 13.93
C VAL A 154 7.06 8.04 14.74
N PHE A 155 5.86 8.15 15.29
CA PHE A 155 5.18 7.05 15.98
C PHE A 155 4.95 5.84 15.06
N TYR A 156 4.48 6.04 13.82
CA TYR A 156 4.34 4.95 12.86
C TYR A 156 5.68 4.33 12.48
N PHE A 157 6.69 5.15 12.26
CA PHE A 157 8.05 4.66 11.98
C PHE A 157 8.57 3.80 13.13
N PHE A 158 8.41 4.26 14.36
CA PHE A 158 8.81 3.52 15.56
C PHE A 158 8.06 2.20 15.69
N LEU A 159 6.73 2.18 15.53
CA LEU A 159 5.93 0.95 15.58
C LEU A 159 6.30 -0.04 14.47
N ILE A 160 6.57 0.45 13.26
CA ILE A 160 7.01 -0.41 12.16
C ILE A 160 8.40 -0.97 12.47
N PHE A 161 9.28 -0.16 13.03
CA PHE A 161 10.64 -0.57 13.39
C PHE A 161 10.66 -1.58 14.55
N THR A 162 9.82 -1.41 15.57
CA THR A 162 9.73 -2.35 16.71
C THR A 162 9.07 -3.68 16.34
N ALA A 163 8.30 -3.73 15.25
CA ALA A 163 7.73 -4.96 14.71
C ALA A 163 8.74 -5.74 13.82
N VAL A 164 9.91 -5.19 13.59
CA VAL A 164 11.02 -5.83 12.86
C VAL A 164 11.88 -6.64 13.80
#